data_d4eeba41eb58a492dcf71fba532081fa
#
_entry.id   d4eeba41eb58a492dcf71fba532081fa
#
_cell.length_a   1.000
_cell.length_b   1.000
_cell.length_c   1.000
_cell.angle_alpha   90.00
_cell.angle_beta   90.00
_cell.angle_gamma   90.00
#
_symmetry.space_group_name_H-M   'P 1'
#
loop_
_entity.id
_entity.type
_entity.pdbx_description
1 polymer ?
#
loop_
_entity_poly.entity_id
_entity_poly.type
_entity_poly.pdbx_seq_one_letter_code
_entity_poly.pdbx_strand_id
1 'polypeptide(L)'
;MKIEAILYSFTSMMGNNLILKNWLLQEKAFNENLLLSRKRPTKMSVHDLRVAVKKMRSYLRLKEELTKDEWKESFSKISALFKSFGKLRDYDMSLTLIRKLERKEFLSFIYFKEYLSVNRSLTRKWVKQDALKFNEQEPYVFNEQFDFLPATHEEVCEKIVRLSALKIKKVKNLTKHFQKNAHEIRKQLKDLYYWLKICPKGLAEGFINMKVLDRLLTYLGNWQDHVILKKKIKQYIQDLPKRNEEKVMLKDLEKKLVPTQKEILDRAINKWDEIRNKKATKSVALSAPDPN
;
A
#
# COMPACT_ATOMS: atom_id res chain seq x y z
N MET A 1 7.76 23.54 26.49
CA MET A 1 6.58 23.93 27.32
C MET A 1 5.29 24.10 26.52
N LYS A 2 5.16 25.00 25.51
CA LYS A 2 3.87 25.15 24.77
C LYS A 2 3.48 23.91 23.93
N ILE A 3 4.43 23.20 23.34
CA ILE A 3 4.17 22.01 22.52
C ILE A 3 3.78 20.80 23.39
N GLU A 4 4.38 20.66 24.57
CA GLU A 4 4.04 19.59 25.51
C GLU A 4 2.68 19.83 26.17
N ALA A 5 2.30 21.08 26.47
CA ALA A 5 0.98 21.41 26.99
C ALA A 5 -0.13 21.18 25.94
N ILE A 6 0.15 21.46 24.67
CA ILE A 6 -0.76 21.16 23.55
C ILE A 6 -0.89 19.63 23.38
N LEU A 7 0.22 18.89 23.45
CA LEU A 7 0.21 17.42 23.43
C LEU A 7 -0.56 16.83 24.63
N TYR A 8 -0.42 17.41 25.83
CA TYR A 8 -1.10 16.93 27.03
C TYR A 8 -2.61 17.24 27.02
N SER A 9 -3.03 18.41 26.52
CA SER A 9 -4.45 18.73 26.33
C SER A 9 -5.08 17.87 25.22
N PHE A 10 -4.33 17.59 24.14
CA PHE A 10 -4.75 16.68 23.09
C PHE A 10 -4.87 15.23 23.58
N THR A 11 -3.94 14.74 24.42
CA THR A 11 -4.02 13.37 24.98
C THR A 11 -5.20 13.19 25.93
N SER A 12 -5.62 14.22 26.64
CA SER A 12 -6.83 14.20 27.51
C SER A 12 -8.12 14.20 26.71
N MET A 13 -8.22 14.96 25.61
CA MET A 13 -9.37 14.91 24.68
C MET A 13 -9.38 13.65 23.79
N MET A 14 -8.20 13.02 23.59
CA MET A 14 -8.02 11.84 22.74
C MET A 14 -8.55 10.53 23.31
N GLY A 15 -9.14 10.50 24.48
CA GLY A 15 -9.46 9.30 25.27
C GLY A 15 -10.00 8.09 24.48
N ASN A 16 -10.69 8.27 23.37
CA ASN A 16 -11.35 7.15 22.68
C ASN A 16 -11.30 7.17 21.14
N ASN A 17 -10.74 8.19 20.47
CA ASN A 17 -10.77 8.24 19.01
C ASN A 17 -9.59 7.50 18.36
N LEU A 18 -9.76 6.20 18.11
CA LEU A 18 -8.76 5.33 17.51
C LEU A 18 -8.31 5.76 16.11
N ILE A 19 -9.21 6.30 15.32
CA ILE A 19 -8.89 6.72 13.95
C ILE A 19 -7.96 7.92 14.01
N LEU A 20 -8.27 8.90 14.86
CA LEU A 20 -7.44 10.09 15.07
C LEU A 20 -6.05 9.69 15.61
N LYS A 21 -5.97 8.81 16.61
CA LYS A 21 -4.70 8.31 17.14
C LYS A 21 -3.84 7.69 16.04
N ASN A 22 -4.43 6.84 15.21
CA ASN A 22 -3.72 6.21 14.10
C ASN A 22 -3.37 7.21 12.99
N TRP A 23 -4.22 8.21 12.74
CA TRP A 23 -3.94 9.30 11.82
C TRP A 23 -2.68 10.07 12.22
N LEU A 24 -2.61 10.55 13.46
CA LEU A 24 -1.49 11.34 13.98
C LEU A 24 -0.16 10.57 13.93
N LEU A 25 -0.19 9.26 14.18
CA LEU A 25 1.00 8.42 13.98
C LEU A 25 1.49 8.43 12.51
N GLN A 26 0.57 8.47 11.56
CA GLN A 26 0.95 8.53 10.15
C GLN A 26 1.36 9.94 9.71
N GLU A 27 0.75 10.97 10.25
CA GLU A 27 1.14 12.36 10.06
C GLU A 27 2.58 12.60 10.53
N LYS A 28 2.90 12.15 11.75
CA LYS A 28 4.27 12.16 12.26
C LYS A 28 5.23 11.42 11.33
N ALA A 29 4.91 10.18 10.96
CA ALA A 29 5.74 9.39 10.06
C ALA A 29 5.90 10.04 8.67
N PHE A 30 4.86 10.69 8.15
CA PHE A 30 4.93 11.45 6.91
C PHE A 30 5.92 12.60 7.02
N ASN A 31 5.80 13.45 8.06
CA ASN A 31 6.65 14.63 8.25
C ASN A 31 8.12 14.25 8.47
N GLU A 32 8.41 13.25 9.30
CA GLU A 32 9.77 12.75 9.53
C GLU A 32 10.43 12.28 8.22
N ASN A 33 9.71 11.50 7.41
CA ASN A 33 10.25 10.96 6.18
C ASN A 33 10.28 12.00 5.04
N LEU A 34 9.41 13.01 5.07
CA LEU A 34 9.50 14.17 4.18
C LEU A 34 10.77 14.96 4.47
N LEU A 35 11.05 15.27 5.73
CA LEU A 35 12.26 15.97 6.17
C LEU A 35 13.54 15.23 5.77
N LEU A 36 13.60 13.91 6.01
CA LEU A 36 14.70 13.06 5.56
C LEU A 36 14.87 13.10 4.04
N SER A 37 13.75 13.12 3.29
CA SER A 37 13.78 13.13 1.82
C SER A 37 14.18 14.47 1.23
N ARG A 38 13.98 15.57 1.93
CA ARG A 38 14.50 16.90 1.56
C ARG A 38 16.03 16.94 1.61
N LYS A 39 16.62 16.28 2.60
CA LYS A 39 18.09 16.13 2.69
C LYS A 39 18.57 15.17 1.62
N ARG A 40 18.13 13.93 1.67
CA ARG A 40 18.48 12.87 0.72
C ARG A 40 17.40 11.78 0.67
N PRO A 41 16.62 11.66 -0.41
CA PRO A 41 15.65 10.57 -0.56
C PRO A 41 16.37 9.21 -0.54
N THR A 42 16.19 8.46 0.53
CA THR A 42 16.70 7.08 0.68
C THR A 42 15.62 6.08 0.32
N LYS A 43 15.99 4.81 0.08
CA LYS A 43 15.01 3.73 -0.15
C LYS A 43 14.04 3.60 1.03
N MET A 44 14.53 3.79 2.26
CA MET A 44 13.73 3.70 3.49
C MET A 44 12.79 4.90 3.61
N SER A 45 13.29 6.16 3.59
CA SER A 45 12.44 7.34 3.72
C SER A 45 11.36 7.42 2.64
N VAL A 46 11.68 7.05 1.39
CA VAL A 46 10.72 6.93 0.30
C VAL A 46 9.67 5.86 0.58
N HIS A 47 10.08 4.69 1.10
CA HIS A 47 9.16 3.60 1.45
C HIS A 47 8.20 4.03 2.55
N ASP A 48 8.73 4.55 3.66
CA ASP A 48 7.97 4.85 4.87
C ASP A 48 7.01 6.02 4.66
N LEU A 49 7.43 7.08 3.95
CA LEU A 49 6.53 8.15 3.52
C LEU A 49 5.36 7.59 2.71
N ARG A 50 5.63 6.72 1.74
CA ARG A 50 4.58 6.11 0.91
C ARG A 50 3.66 5.18 1.70
N VAL A 51 4.18 4.49 2.72
CA VAL A 51 3.36 3.68 3.64
C VAL A 51 2.46 4.58 4.46
N ALA A 52 2.99 5.67 5.04
CA ALA A 52 2.20 6.65 5.78
C ALA A 52 1.06 7.20 4.92
N VAL A 53 1.35 7.71 3.71
CA VAL A 53 0.32 8.23 2.80
C VAL A 53 -0.73 7.18 2.41
N LYS A 54 -0.36 5.91 2.23
CA LYS A 54 -1.33 4.84 1.93
C LYS A 54 -2.28 4.59 3.08
N LYS A 55 -1.77 4.60 4.33
CA LYS A 55 -2.59 4.45 5.53
C LYS A 55 -3.51 5.65 5.71
N MET A 56 -2.98 6.88 5.57
CA MET A 56 -3.76 8.11 5.65
C MET A 56 -4.92 8.10 4.65
N ARG A 57 -4.66 7.77 3.37
CA ARG A 57 -5.71 7.60 2.36
C ARG A 57 -6.75 6.55 2.72
N SER A 58 -6.33 5.49 3.38
CA SER A 58 -7.24 4.45 3.84
C SER A 58 -8.14 4.96 4.97
N TYR A 59 -7.60 5.75 5.89
CA TYR A 59 -8.36 6.37 6.97
C TYR A 59 -9.32 7.45 6.45
N LEU A 60 -8.92 8.23 5.45
CA LEU A 60 -9.81 9.19 4.79
C LEU A 60 -10.97 8.50 4.07
N ARG A 61 -10.72 7.38 3.40
CA ARG A 61 -11.81 6.55 2.84
C ARG A 61 -12.72 5.95 3.92
N LEU A 62 -12.16 5.60 5.08
CA LEU A 62 -12.99 5.18 6.21
C LEU A 62 -13.84 6.32 6.73
N LYS A 63 -13.27 7.53 6.88
CA LYS A 63 -14.00 8.74 7.23
C LYS A 63 -15.14 9.00 6.24
N GLU A 64 -14.86 9.01 4.93
CA GLU A 64 -15.85 9.21 3.86
C GLU A 64 -17.02 8.20 3.94
N GLU A 65 -16.73 6.93 4.25
CA GLU A 65 -17.78 5.91 4.45
C GLU A 65 -18.63 6.16 5.70
N LEU A 66 -18.05 6.75 6.75
CA LEU A 66 -18.72 7.03 8.03
C LEU A 66 -19.51 8.34 8.01
N THR A 67 -18.99 9.40 7.37
CA THR A 67 -19.51 10.77 7.43
C THR A 67 -20.05 11.30 6.11
N LYS A 68 -19.71 10.66 4.99
CA LYS A 68 -20.00 11.09 3.61
C LYS A 68 -19.24 12.35 3.16
N ASP A 69 -18.28 12.83 3.96
CA ASP A 69 -17.46 13.98 3.61
C ASP A 69 -16.42 13.64 2.54
N GLU A 70 -16.28 14.47 1.52
CA GLU A 70 -15.26 14.32 0.49
C GLU A 70 -13.91 14.85 0.97
N TRP A 71 -12.84 14.14 0.65
CA TRP A 71 -11.47 14.45 1.08
C TRP A 71 -10.46 14.62 -0.07
N LYS A 72 -10.86 14.30 -1.30
CA LYS A 72 -9.90 14.16 -2.42
C LYS A 72 -9.21 15.46 -2.78
N GLU A 73 -9.89 16.58 -2.64
CA GLU A 73 -9.35 17.90 -2.98
C GLU A 73 -8.29 18.33 -1.96
N SER A 74 -8.60 18.26 -0.67
CA SER A 74 -7.67 18.61 0.43
C SER A 74 -6.38 17.79 0.37
N PHE A 75 -6.46 16.55 -0.12
CA PHE A 75 -5.34 15.62 -0.24
C PHE A 75 -4.62 15.64 -1.60
N SER A 76 -4.95 16.57 -2.49
CA SER A 76 -4.43 16.63 -3.87
C SER A 76 -2.92 16.84 -3.93
N LYS A 77 -2.37 17.79 -3.16
CA LYS A 77 -0.93 18.06 -3.05
C LYS A 77 -0.14 16.84 -2.61
N ILE A 78 -0.62 16.13 -1.56
CA ILE A 78 0.01 14.90 -1.07
C ILE A 78 -0.08 13.78 -2.11
N SER A 79 -1.15 13.76 -2.89
CA SER A 79 -1.32 12.81 -3.99
C SER A 79 -0.30 13.03 -5.11
N ALA A 80 0.05 14.27 -5.41
CA ALA A 80 1.09 14.61 -6.38
C ALA A 80 2.48 14.18 -5.87
N LEU A 81 2.82 14.53 -4.62
CA LEU A 81 4.05 14.10 -3.97
C LEU A 81 4.17 12.57 -3.94
N PHE A 82 3.10 11.87 -3.57
CA PHE A 82 3.05 10.40 -3.56
C PHE A 82 3.35 9.78 -4.93
N LYS A 83 2.89 10.40 -6.04
CA LYS A 83 3.19 9.94 -7.41
C LYS A 83 4.68 10.08 -7.73
N SER A 84 5.29 11.21 -7.37
CA SER A 84 6.72 11.45 -7.56
C SER A 84 7.57 10.42 -6.81
N PHE A 85 7.32 10.24 -5.52
CA PHE A 85 7.97 9.20 -4.70
C PHE A 85 7.72 7.78 -5.23
N GLY A 86 6.57 7.57 -5.90
CA GLY A 86 6.25 6.32 -6.57
C GLY A 86 7.23 5.95 -7.66
N LYS A 87 7.56 6.90 -8.52
CA LYS A 87 8.51 6.68 -9.61
C LYS A 87 9.88 6.23 -9.09
N LEU A 88 10.40 6.88 -8.04
CA LEU A 88 11.67 6.50 -7.43
C LEU A 88 11.63 5.09 -6.83
N ARG A 89 10.55 4.78 -6.10
CA ARG A 89 10.30 3.45 -5.53
C ARG A 89 10.28 2.36 -6.62
N ASP A 90 9.68 2.65 -7.78
CA ASP A 90 9.59 1.69 -8.89
C ASP A 90 10.98 1.35 -9.46
N TYR A 91 11.90 2.32 -9.56
CA TYR A 91 13.29 2.06 -9.93
C TYR A 91 14.05 1.27 -8.86
N ASP A 92 13.91 1.59 -7.58
CA ASP A 92 14.51 0.86 -6.47
C ASP A 92 14.09 -0.62 -6.46
N MET A 93 12.81 -0.88 -6.71
CA MET A 93 12.29 -2.25 -6.76
C MET A 93 12.71 -3.00 -8.03
N SER A 94 12.72 -2.33 -9.18
CA SER A 94 13.20 -2.92 -10.43
C SER A 94 14.66 -3.34 -10.33
N LEU A 95 15.53 -2.49 -9.76
CA LEU A 95 16.93 -2.83 -9.49
C LEU A 95 17.08 -3.99 -8.50
N THR A 96 16.24 -4.03 -7.48
CA THR A 96 16.26 -5.14 -6.51
C THR A 96 15.84 -6.45 -7.16
N LEU A 97 14.78 -6.41 -7.98
CA LEU A 97 14.21 -7.58 -8.62
C LEU A 97 15.12 -8.12 -9.74
N ILE A 98 15.68 -7.24 -10.60
CA ILE A 98 16.57 -7.69 -11.67
C ILE A 98 17.83 -8.37 -11.11
N ARG A 99 18.44 -7.83 -10.05
CA ARG A 99 19.58 -8.47 -9.37
C ARG A 99 19.23 -9.84 -8.77
N LYS A 100 18.00 -10.02 -8.29
CA LYS A 100 17.50 -11.32 -7.81
C LYS A 100 17.36 -12.31 -8.97
N LEU A 101 16.84 -11.85 -10.10
CA LEU A 101 16.65 -12.67 -11.30
C LEU A 101 18.00 -13.05 -11.92
N GLU A 102 18.97 -12.13 -12.00
CA GLU A 102 20.32 -12.43 -12.46
C GLU A 102 20.96 -13.60 -11.68
N ARG A 103 20.85 -13.55 -10.35
CA ARG A 103 21.38 -14.62 -9.49
C ARG A 103 20.67 -15.96 -9.68
N LYS A 104 19.34 -15.92 -9.90
CA LYS A 104 18.54 -17.11 -10.10
C LYS A 104 18.79 -17.77 -11.46
N GLU A 105 18.93 -16.97 -12.52
CA GLU A 105 19.05 -17.44 -13.91
C GLU A 105 20.50 -17.52 -14.40
N PHE A 106 21.48 -17.16 -13.55
CA PHE A 106 22.90 -17.07 -13.92
C PHE A 106 23.16 -16.18 -15.15
N LEU A 107 22.40 -15.06 -15.22
CA LEU A 107 22.50 -14.08 -16.32
C LEU A 107 23.07 -12.75 -15.79
N SER A 108 23.48 -11.88 -16.72
CA SER A 108 23.89 -10.51 -16.38
C SER A 108 23.25 -9.51 -17.33
N PHE A 109 22.67 -8.45 -16.77
CA PHE A 109 22.01 -7.36 -17.50
C PHE A 109 22.70 -6.04 -17.16
N ILE A 110 23.94 -5.87 -17.61
CA ILE A 110 24.81 -4.75 -17.20
C ILE A 110 24.22 -3.41 -17.65
N TYR A 111 23.91 -3.25 -18.93
CA TYR A 111 23.42 -2.00 -19.50
C TYR A 111 21.99 -1.66 -19.05
N PHE A 112 21.14 -2.67 -18.89
CA PHE A 112 19.80 -2.44 -18.33
C PHE A 112 19.86 -1.99 -16.86
N LYS A 113 20.76 -2.55 -16.05
CA LYS A 113 20.97 -2.07 -14.67
C LYS A 113 21.52 -0.65 -14.63
N GLU A 114 22.41 -0.32 -15.56
CA GLU A 114 22.92 1.05 -15.72
C GLU A 114 21.80 2.01 -16.10
N TYR A 115 20.98 1.67 -17.10
CA TYR A 115 19.77 2.43 -17.46
C TYR A 115 18.86 2.67 -16.25
N LEU A 116 18.55 1.63 -15.49
CA LEU A 116 17.74 1.75 -14.28
C LEU A 116 18.41 2.65 -13.23
N SER A 117 19.72 2.55 -13.06
CA SER A 117 20.50 3.30 -12.07
C SER A 117 20.60 4.79 -12.43
N VAL A 118 20.80 5.13 -13.69
CA VAL A 118 20.82 6.50 -14.19
C VAL A 118 19.44 7.15 -13.98
N ASN A 119 18.39 6.50 -14.45
CA ASN A 119 17.01 7.00 -14.30
C ASN A 119 16.59 7.12 -12.83
N ARG A 120 17.04 6.18 -11.99
CA ARG A 120 16.84 6.26 -10.53
C ARG A 120 17.52 7.51 -9.96
N SER A 121 18.75 7.81 -10.38
CA SER A 121 19.50 8.98 -9.89
C SER A 121 18.85 10.29 -10.32
N LEU A 122 18.40 10.38 -11.56
CA LEU A 122 17.62 11.53 -12.06
C LEU A 122 16.31 11.70 -11.30
N THR A 123 15.55 10.60 -11.15
CA THR A 123 14.29 10.61 -10.42
C THR A 123 14.49 11.02 -8.95
N ARG A 124 15.61 10.61 -8.32
CA ARG A 124 15.94 11.02 -6.95
C ARG A 124 16.15 12.53 -6.83
N LYS A 125 16.80 13.17 -7.81
CA LYS A 125 16.97 14.63 -7.83
C LYS A 125 15.60 15.33 -7.91
N TRP A 126 14.70 14.85 -8.78
CA TRP A 126 13.34 15.40 -8.88
C TRP A 126 12.53 15.21 -7.60
N VAL A 127 12.56 14.01 -7.01
CA VAL A 127 11.87 13.74 -5.74
C VAL A 127 12.38 14.64 -4.62
N LYS A 128 13.69 14.91 -4.56
CA LYS A 128 14.25 15.87 -3.61
C LYS A 128 13.70 17.28 -3.82
N GLN A 129 13.63 17.74 -5.07
CA GLN A 129 13.07 19.05 -5.40
C GLN A 129 11.57 19.13 -5.08
N ASP A 130 10.80 18.07 -5.41
CA ASP A 130 9.37 18.01 -5.07
C ASP A 130 9.16 18.05 -3.56
N ALA A 131 10.01 17.34 -2.79
CA ALA A 131 9.96 17.38 -1.32
C ALA A 131 10.29 18.79 -0.77
N LEU A 132 11.25 19.50 -1.34
CA LEU A 132 11.62 20.86 -0.94
C LEU A 132 10.50 21.86 -1.25
N LYS A 133 9.86 21.74 -2.42
CA LYS A 133 8.78 22.65 -2.87
C LYS A 133 7.42 22.34 -2.24
N PHE A 134 7.27 21.17 -1.61
CA PHE A 134 5.96 20.70 -1.14
C PHE A 134 5.36 21.61 -0.08
N ASN A 135 6.16 22.08 0.88
CA ASN A 135 5.74 22.96 1.95
C ASN A 135 6.94 23.77 2.47
N GLU A 136 6.73 25.05 2.71
CA GLU A 136 7.76 25.95 3.29
C GLU A 136 7.76 25.87 4.82
N GLN A 137 6.62 25.57 5.43
CA GLN A 137 6.48 25.43 6.89
C GLN A 137 6.70 24.00 7.32
N GLU A 138 7.37 23.80 8.45
CA GLU A 138 7.59 22.50 9.06
C GLU A 138 7.09 22.50 10.52
N PRO A 139 6.36 21.46 10.96
CA PRO A 139 5.84 20.33 10.17
C PRO A 139 4.68 20.70 9.26
N TYR A 140 4.43 19.89 8.23
CA TYR A 140 3.22 20.04 7.43
C TYR A 140 1.99 19.65 8.26
N VAL A 141 1.04 20.55 8.36
CA VAL A 141 -0.20 20.34 9.13
C VAL A 141 -1.33 19.90 8.18
N PHE A 142 -1.97 18.82 8.53
CA PHE A 142 -3.13 18.32 7.81
C PHE A 142 -4.40 18.92 8.40
N ASN A 143 -5.23 19.53 7.56
CA ASN A 143 -6.48 20.17 7.99
C ASN A 143 -7.66 19.17 8.10
N GLU A 144 -7.36 17.89 8.31
CA GLU A 144 -8.38 16.86 8.42
C GLU A 144 -8.88 16.75 9.86
N GLN A 145 -10.19 16.88 10.02
CA GLN A 145 -10.86 16.75 11.32
C GLN A 145 -11.46 15.36 11.47
N PHE A 146 -11.28 14.77 12.63
CA PHE A 146 -11.83 13.47 13.00
C PHE A 146 -12.67 13.52 14.28
N ASP A 147 -13.02 14.74 14.74
CA ASP A 147 -13.61 15.01 16.04
C ASP A 147 -15.08 14.55 16.17
N PHE A 148 -15.74 14.37 15.04
CA PHE A 148 -17.15 14.02 14.93
C PHE A 148 -17.42 12.52 14.74
N LEU A 149 -16.40 11.68 14.93
CA LEU A 149 -16.59 10.23 14.86
C LEU A 149 -17.29 9.71 16.12
N PRO A 150 -18.07 8.60 16.02
CA PRO A 150 -18.89 8.09 17.11
C PRO A 150 -18.16 8.00 18.44
N ALA A 151 -18.88 8.25 19.52
CA ALA A 151 -18.35 8.51 20.85
C ALA A 151 -17.60 7.34 21.50
N THR A 152 -17.87 6.08 21.12
CA THR A 152 -17.26 4.93 21.76
C THR A 152 -16.35 4.14 20.82
N HIS A 153 -15.31 3.55 21.41
CA HIS A 153 -14.38 2.66 20.73
C HIS A 153 -15.09 1.46 20.08
N GLU A 154 -16.06 0.89 20.76
CA GLU A 154 -16.81 -0.28 20.31
C GLU A 154 -17.64 0.04 19.07
N GLU A 155 -18.39 1.13 19.08
CA GLU A 155 -19.18 1.57 17.92
C GLU A 155 -18.34 1.81 16.66
N VAL A 156 -17.15 2.42 16.82
CA VAL A 156 -16.20 2.58 15.68
C VAL A 156 -15.77 1.23 15.14
N CYS A 157 -15.41 0.29 16.02
CA CYS A 157 -14.96 -1.04 15.61
C CYS A 157 -16.09 -1.85 14.96
N GLU A 158 -17.30 -1.79 15.46
CA GLU A 158 -18.48 -2.44 14.85
C GLU A 158 -18.74 -1.88 13.44
N LYS A 159 -18.71 -0.58 13.27
CA LYS A 159 -18.84 0.06 11.95
C LYS A 159 -17.71 -0.36 11.02
N ILE A 160 -16.44 -0.43 11.50
CA ILE A 160 -15.31 -0.94 10.71
C ILE A 160 -15.55 -2.39 10.27
N VAL A 161 -16.02 -3.26 11.15
CA VAL A 161 -16.32 -4.66 10.80
C VAL A 161 -17.42 -4.74 9.75
N ARG A 162 -18.50 -3.95 9.89
CA ARG A 162 -19.59 -3.88 8.90
C ARG A 162 -19.08 -3.41 7.53
N LEU A 163 -18.33 -2.32 7.47
CA LEU A 163 -17.74 -1.79 6.24
C LEU A 163 -16.72 -2.78 5.64
N SER A 164 -15.98 -3.48 6.48
CA SER A 164 -15.04 -4.53 6.08
C SER A 164 -15.78 -5.70 5.41
N ALA A 165 -16.96 -6.08 5.91
CA ALA A 165 -17.79 -7.11 5.27
C ALA A 165 -18.26 -6.69 3.87
N LEU A 166 -18.66 -5.42 3.69
CA LEU A 166 -19.00 -4.87 2.37
C LEU A 166 -17.82 -4.88 1.40
N LYS A 167 -16.62 -4.52 1.88
CA LYS A 167 -15.40 -4.62 1.06
C LYS A 167 -15.08 -6.05 0.66
N ILE A 168 -15.24 -7.03 1.53
CA ILE A 168 -15.08 -8.45 1.19
C ILE A 168 -16.08 -8.88 0.10
N LYS A 169 -17.34 -8.45 0.20
CA LYS A 169 -18.35 -8.72 -0.85
C LYS A 169 -17.93 -8.12 -2.20
N LYS A 170 -17.43 -6.88 -2.20
CA LYS A 170 -16.88 -6.22 -3.41
C LYS A 170 -15.70 -6.99 -3.98
N VAL A 171 -14.73 -7.39 -3.14
CA VAL A 171 -13.57 -8.18 -3.57
C VAL A 171 -14.02 -9.52 -4.16
N LYS A 172 -14.98 -10.22 -3.55
CA LYS A 172 -15.54 -11.47 -4.08
C LYS A 172 -16.04 -11.31 -5.52
N ASN A 173 -16.70 -10.20 -5.84
CA ASN A 173 -17.15 -9.93 -7.23
C ASN A 173 -15.97 -9.68 -8.17
N LEU A 174 -14.95 -8.95 -7.73
CA LEU A 174 -13.75 -8.69 -8.53
C LEU A 174 -12.93 -9.96 -8.82
N THR A 175 -12.96 -10.95 -7.93
CA THR A 175 -12.20 -12.20 -8.09
C THR A 175 -12.72 -13.11 -9.20
N LYS A 176 -13.91 -12.88 -9.76
CA LYS A 176 -14.40 -13.57 -10.98
C LYS A 176 -13.41 -13.40 -12.16
N HIS A 177 -12.69 -12.29 -12.19
CA HIS A 177 -11.63 -12.01 -13.18
C HIS A 177 -10.36 -11.53 -12.43
N PHE A 178 -9.80 -12.42 -11.60
CA PHE A 178 -8.77 -12.08 -10.61
C PHE A 178 -7.58 -11.37 -11.25
N GLN A 179 -7.02 -11.91 -12.32
CA GLN A 179 -5.84 -11.32 -12.98
C GLN A 179 -6.12 -9.90 -13.51
N LYS A 180 -7.25 -9.69 -14.17
CA LYS A 180 -7.67 -8.38 -14.69
C LYS A 180 -7.85 -7.37 -13.55
N ASN A 181 -8.39 -7.81 -12.43
CA ASN A 181 -8.76 -6.98 -11.30
C ASN A 181 -7.72 -6.98 -10.17
N ALA A 182 -6.57 -7.65 -10.32
CA ALA A 182 -5.59 -7.86 -9.24
C ALA A 182 -5.15 -6.56 -8.55
N HIS A 183 -4.99 -5.47 -9.32
CA HIS A 183 -4.64 -4.17 -8.75
C HIS A 183 -5.77 -3.59 -7.88
N GLU A 184 -7.02 -3.67 -8.33
CA GLU A 184 -8.18 -3.16 -7.58
C GLU A 184 -8.46 -4.04 -6.35
N ILE A 185 -8.39 -5.37 -6.49
CA ILE A 185 -8.44 -6.32 -5.37
C ILE A 185 -7.43 -5.92 -4.30
N ARG A 186 -6.18 -5.67 -4.70
CA ARG A 186 -5.13 -5.26 -3.77
C ARG A 186 -5.45 -3.95 -3.06
N LYS A 187 -6.03 -2.95 -3.73
CA LYS A 187 -6.44 -1.68 -3.12
C LYS A 187 -7.52 -1.91 -2.05
N GLN A 188 -8.58 -2.64 -2.39
CA GLN A 188 -9.67 -2.93 -1.47
C GLN A 188 -9.19 -3.72 -0.25
N LEU A 189 -8.35 -4.72 -0.45
CA LEU A 189 -7.77 -5.51 0.63
C LEU A 189 -6.76 -4.74 1.50
N LYS A 190 -6.06 -3.74 0.93
CA LYS A 190 -5.19 -2.83 1.71
C LYS A 190 -6.00 -1.94 2.63
N ASP A 191 -7.12 -1.39 2.17
CA ASP A 191 -8.02 -0.60 3.02
C ASP A 191 -8.57 -1.47 4.15
N LEU A 192 -9.11 -2.65 3.81
CA LEU A 192 -9.56 -3.63 4.79
C LEU A 192 -8.50 -3.92 5.87
N TYR A 193 -7.28 -4.21 5.44
CA TYR A 193 -6.16 -4.52 6.33
C TYR A 193 -5.84 -3.36 7.28
N TYR A 194 -5.81 -2.12 6.79
CA TYR A 194 -5.51 -0.95 7.61
C TYR A 194 -6.66 -0.61 8.55
N TRP A 195 -7.92 -0.78 8.14
CA TRP A 195 -9.09 -0.55 8.98
C TRP A 195 -9.15 -1.56 10.13
N LEU A 196 -8.96 -2.84 9.85
CA LEU A 196 -8.96 -3.88 10.88
C LEU A 196 -7.78 -3.74 11.86
N LYS A 197 -6.66 -3.15 11.43
CA LYS A 197 -5.53 -2.86 12.33
C LYS A 197 -5.80 -1.74 13.33
N ILE A 198 -6.83 -0.93 13.15
CA ILE A 198 -7.27 0.06 14.12
C ILE A 198 -7.99 -0.63 15.29
N CYS A 199 -8.73 -1.70 14.99
CA CYS A 199 -9.52 -2.44 15.98
C CYS A 199 -8.63 -3.32 16.89
N PRO A 200 -9.12 -3.66 18.10
CA PRO A 200 -8.49 -4.63 18.96
C PRO A 200 -8.20 -5.95 18.22
N LYS A 201 -7.06 -6.56 18.54
CA LYS A 201 -6.57 -7.77 17.85
C LYS A 201 -7.60 -8.90 17.85
N GLY A 202 -8.28 -9.15 18.97
CA GLY A 202 -9.29 -10.20 19.07
C GLY A 202 -10.46 -10.01 18.10
N LEU A 203 -10.96 -8.78 17.95
CA LEU A 203 -12.04 -8.46 17.02
C LEU A 203 -11.60 -8.63 15.56
N ALA A 204 -10.41 -8.11 15.20
CA ALA A 204 -9.87 -8.25 13.85
C ALA A 204 -9.64 -9.71 13.46
N GLU A 205 -9.05 -10.51 14.35
CA GLU A 205 -8.79 -11.94 14.14
C GLU A 205 -10.08 -12.78 14.15
N GLY A 206 -11.09 -12.35 14.93
CA GLY A 206 -12.44 -12.90 14.90
C GLY A 206 -13.13 -12.72 13.55
N PHE A 207 -12.89 -11.57 12.91
CA PHE A 207 -13.47 -11.25 11.61
C PHE A 207 -12.75 -11.93 10.43
N ILE A 208 -11.40 -11.91 10.42
CA ILE A 208 -10.58 -12.46 9.34
C ILE A 208 -9.20 -12.89 9.86
N ASN A 209 -8.60 -13.91 9.25
CA ASN A 209 -7.23 -14.26 9.57
C ASN A 209 -6.25 -13.20 9.02
N MET A 210 -5.80 -12.28 9.88
CA MET A 210 -4.93 -11.18 9.53
C MET A 210 -3.57 -11.63 8.96
N LYS A 211 -3.04 -12.80 9.37
CA LYS A 211 -1.79 -13.36 8.83
C LYS A 211 -1.98 -13.84 7.40
N VAL A 212 -3.12 -14.47 7.09
CA VAL A 212 -3.43 -14.92 5.72
C VAL A 212 -3.66 -13.72 4.81
N LEU A 213 -4.38 -12.70 5.29
CA LEU A 213 -4.59 -11.45 4.56
C LEU A 213 -3.26 -10.74 4.24
N ASP A 214 -2.33 -10.69 5.19
CA ASP A 214 -1.01 -10.08 4.97
C ASP A 214 -0.19 -10.84 3.91
N ARG A 215 -0.21 -12.18 3.94
CA ARG A 215 0.42 -13.02 2.91
C ARG A 215 -0.19 -12.79 1.53
N LEU A 216 -1.52 -12.72 1.42
CA LEU A 216 -2.22 -12.39 0.19
C LEU A 216 -1.77 -11.03 -0.36
N LEU A 217 -1.72 -10.02 0.49
CA LEU A 217 -1.26 -8.67 0.12
C LEU A 217 0.22 -8.64 -0.30
N THR A 218 1.05 -9.50 0.28
CA THR A 218 2.45 -9.70 -0.10
C THR A 218 2.56 -10.30 -1.50
N TYR A 219 1.80 -11.35 -1.83
CA TYR A 219 1.78 -11.92 -3.19
C TYR A 219 1.31 -10.89 -4.22
N LEU A 220 0.22 -10.18 -3.96
CA LEU A 220 -0.26 -9.12 -4.84
C LEU A 220 0.73 -7.95 -4.99
N GLY A 221 1.54 -7.68 -3.95
CA GLY A 221 2.64 -6.72 -4.01
C GLY A 221 3.75 -7.20 -4.94
N ASN A 222 4.20 -8.43 -4.76
CA ASN A 222 5.23 -9.05 -5.59
C ASN A 222 4.80 -9.13 -7.06
N TRP A 223 3.56 -9.51 -7.33
CA TRP A 223 3.00 -9.50 -8.68
C TRP A 223 3.09 -8.11 -9.32
N GLN A 224 2.70 -7.07 -8.60
CA GLN A 224 2.78 -5.69 -9.08
C GLN A 224 4.22 -5.26 -9.38
N ASP A 225 5.19 -5.65 -8.55
CA ASP A 225 6.61 -5.34 -8.77
C ASP A 225 7.13 -6.02 -10.06
N HIS A 226 6.68 -7.24 -10.39
CA HIS A 226 6.99 -7.89 -11.67
C HIS A 226 6.34 -7.21 -12.87
N VAL A 227 5.09 -6.71 -12.73
CA VAL A 227 4.42 -5.92 -13.77
C VAL A 227 5.20 -4.65 -14.07
N ILE A 228 5.68 -3.96 -13.04
CA ILE A 228 6.49 -2.75 -13.18
C ILE A 228 7.82 -3.05 -13.86
N LEU A 229 8.53 -4.11 -13.43
CA LEU A 229 9.79 -4.52 -14.07
C LEU A 229 9.58 -4.83 -15.55
N LYS A 230 8.55 -5.62 -15.89
CA LYS A 230 8.21 -5.94 -17.29
C LYS A 230 7.98 -4.68 -18.12
N LYS A 231 7.26 -3.69 -17.56
CA LYS A 231 7.06 -2.39 -18.22
C LYS A 231 8.40 -1.67 -18.46
N LYS A 232 9.33 -1.68 -17.48
CA LYS A 232 10.64 -1.05 -17.61
C LYS A 232 11.51 -1.75 -18.66
N ILE A 233 11.46 -3.08 -18.72
CA ILE A 233 12.15 -3.86 -19.78
C ILE A 233 11.59 -3.45 -21.15
N LYS A 234 10.27 -3.43 -21.33
CA LYS A 234 9.64 -3.02 -22.60
C LYS A 234 10.07 -1.63 -23.03
N GLN A 235 10.07 -0.66 -22.11
CA GLN A 235 10.52 0.71 -22.40
C GLN A 235 11.99 0.73 -22.88
N TYR A 236 12.88 0.06 -22.17
CA TYR A 236 14.29 0.04 -22.51
C TYR A 236 14.58 -0.63 -23.86
N ILE A 237 13.98 -1.78 -24.16
CA ILE A 237 14.25 -2.50 -25.41
C ILE A 237 13.67 -1.81 -26.66
N GLN A 238 12.72 -0.87 -26.51
CA GLN A 238 12.20 -0.08 -27.63
C GLN A 238 13.30 0.78 -28.26
N ASP A 239 14.18 1.35 -27.45
CA ASP A 239 15.22 2.28 -27.87
C ASP A 239 16.51 1.56 -28.33
N LEU A 240 16.59 0.23 -28.18
CA LEU A 240 17.76 -0.55 -28.55
C LEU A 240 17.74 -1.01 -30.04
N PRO A 241 18.93 -1.07 -30.73
CA PRO A 241 19.03 -1.62 -32.05
C PRO A 241 18.52 -3.08 -32.13
N LYS A 242 18.09 -3.50 -33.34
CA LYS A 242 17.54 -4.87 -33.53
C LYS A 242 18.53 -5.98 -33.17
N ARG A 243 19.83 -5.79 -33.50
CA ARG A 243 20.94 -6.78 -33.30
C ARG A 243 21.66 -6.61 -31.96
N ASN A 244 21.01 -6.10 -30.92
CA ASN A 244 21.60 -5.96 -29.60
C ASN A 244 21.41 -7.25 -28.78
N GLU A 245 22.48 -7.87 -28.29
CA GLU A 245 22.44 -9.13 -27.55
C GLU A 245 21.65 -9.01 -26.26
N GLU A 246 21.83 -7.94 -25.49
CA GLU A 246 21.08 -7.72 -24.26
C GLU A 246 19.59 -7.57 -24.54
N LYS A 247 19.21 -7.02 -25.72
CA LYS A 247 17.80 -6.95 -26.16
C LYS A 247 17.19 -8.34 -26.31
N VAL A 248 17.92 -9.28 -26.85
CA VAL A 248 17.49 -10.69 -27.01
C VAL A 248 17.28 -11.30 -25.63
N MET A 249 18.29 -11.18 -24.76
CA MET A 249 18.23 -11.70 -23.38
C MET A 249 17.08 -11.11 -22.59
N LEU A 250 16.82 -9.80 -22.70
CA LEU A 250 15.72 -9.13 -22.01
C LEU A 250 14.35 -9.53 -22.55
N LYS A 251 14.22 -9.81 -23.85
CA LYS A 251 12.99 -10.37 -24.43
C LYS A 251 12.72 -11.78 -23.89
N ASP A 252 13.73 -12.60 -23.73
CA ASP A 252 13.57 -13.93 -23.15
C ASP A 252 13.24 -13.86 -21.65
N LEU A 253 13.88 -12.93 -20.92
CA LEU A 253 13.48 -12.66 -19.53
C LEU A 253 12.02 -12.20 -19.46
N GLU A 254 11.56 -11.31 -20.35
CA GLU A 254 10.17 -10.86 -20.40
C GLU A 254 9.20 -12.03 -20.58
N LYS A 255 9.52 -13.00 -21.46
CA LYS A 255 8.73 -14.23 -21.63
C LYS A 255 8.70 -15.06 -20.34
N LYS A 256 9.85 -15.25 -19.67
CA LYS A 256 9.95 -15.97 -18.38
C LYS A 256 9.19 -15.29 -17.23
N LEU A 257 9.03 -13.96 -17.28
CA LEU A 257 8.23 -13.24 -16.27
C LEU A 257 6.73 -13.56 -16.35
N VAL A 258 6.20 -13.99 -17.49
CA VAL A 258 4.77 -14.32 -17.64
C VAL A 258 4.35 -15.50 -16.76
N PRO A 259 4.98 -16.69 -16.85
CA PRO A 259 4.64 -17.80 -15.96
C PRO A 259 4.91 -17.48 -14.50
N THR A 260 5.99 -16.73 -14.18
CA THR A 260 6.27 -16.28 -12.81
C THR A 260 5.15 -15.40 -12.24
N GLN A 261 4.63 -14.46 -13.05
CA GLN A 261 3.50 -13.62 -12.65
C GLN A 261 2.23 -14.46 -12.42
N LYS A 262 1.98 -15.47 -13.26
CA LYS A 262 0.85 -16.39 -13.09
C LYS A 262 0.98 -17.17 -11.78
N GLU A 263 2.14 -17.77 -11.51
CA GLU A 263 2.39 -18.52 -10.27
C GLU A 263 2.16 -17.65 -9.01
N ILE A 264 2.63 -16.39 -9.03
CA ILE A 264 2.41 -15.46 -7.91
C ILE A 264 0.92 -15.17 -7.71
N LEU A 265 0.16 -15.01 -8.82
CA LEU A 265 -1.29 -14.81 -8.74
C LEU A 265 -2.03 -16.06 -8.25
N ASP A 266 -1.64 -17.24 -8.68
CA ASP A 266 -2.22 -18.51 -8.23
C ASP A 266 -2.03 -18.67 -6.71
N ARG A 267 -0.85 -18.34 -6.18
CA ARG A 267 -0.60 -18.28 -4.74
C ARG A 267 -1.48 -17.23 -4.03
N ALA A 268 -1.73 -16.09 -4.66
CA ALA A 268 -2.63 -15.07 -4.12
C ALA A 268 -4.09 -15.57 -4.10
N ILE A 269 -4.54 -16.25 -5.17
CA ILE A 269 -5.87 -16.86 -5.27
C ILE A 269 -6.06 -17.88 -4.16
N ASN A 270 -5.10 -18.80 -3.96
CA ASN A 270 -5.15 -19.79 -2.90
C ASN A 270 -5.30 -19.16 -1.50
N LYS A 271 -4.62 -18.01 -1.25
CA LYS A 271 -4.79 -17.29 0.02
C LYS A 271 -6.14 -16.58 0.13
N TRP A 272 -6.70 -16.13 -0.97
CA TRP A 272 -8.07 -15.60 -1.01
C TRP A 272 -9.10 -16.69 -0.70
N ASP A 273 -8.96 -17.88 -1.27
CA ASP A 273 -9.85 -19.01 -1.03
C ASP A 273 -9.78 -19.50 0.43
N GLU A 274 -8.57 -19.48 1.03
CA GLU A 274 -8.39 -19.77 2.47
C GLU A 274 -9.17 -18.77 3.35
N ILE A 275 -9.18 -17.48 2.98
CA ILE A 275 -9.97 -16.44 3.68
C ILE A 275 -11.46 -16.71 3.53
N ARG A 276 -11.90 -17.05 2.32
CA ARG A 276 -13.31 -17.25 2.00
C ARG A 276 -13.90 -18.48 2.71
N ASN A 277 -13.17 -19.59 2.73
CA ASN A 277 -13.64 -20.86 3.28
C ASN A 277 -13.76 -20.81 4.82
N LYS A 278 -12.87 -20.11 5.54
CA LYS A 278 -13.01 -19.90 7.00
C LYS A 278 -14.25 -19.12 7.40
N LYS A 279 -14.81 -18.25 6.53
CA LYS A 279 -16.09 -17.58 6.80
C LYS A 279 -17.29 -18.53 6.67
N ALA A 280 -17.26 -19.48 5.74
CA ALA A 280 -18.32 -20.46 5.57
C ALA A 280 -18.47 -21.35 6.82
N THR A 281 -17.37 -21.78 7.43
CA THR A 281 -17.39 -22.62 8.65
C THR A 281 -17.91 -21.87 9.90
N LYS A 282 -17.65 -20.55 10.01
CA LYS A 282 -18.16 -19.76 11.15
C LYS A 282 -19.64 -19.36 11.01
N SER A 283 -20.15 -19.13 9.81
CA SER A 283 -21.57 -18.84 9.59
C SER A 283 -22.44 -20.08 9.86
N VAL A 284 -21.95 -21.28 9.57
CA VAL A 284 -22.63 -22.55 9.88
C VAL A 284 -22.65 -22.81 11.41
N ALA A 285 -21.58 -22.44 12.12
CA ALA A 285 -21.52 -22.61 13.58
C ALA A 285 -22.41 -21.61 14.37
N LEU A 286 -22.77 -20.47 13.78
CA LEU A 286 -23.68 -19.47 14.37
C LEU A 286 -25.15 -19.72 14.02
N SER A 287 -25.46 -20.62 13.08
CA SER A 287 -26.81 -20.98 12.66
C SER A 287 -27.28 -22.36 13.17
N ALA A 288 -26.46 -23.08 13.96
CA ALA A 288 -26.90 -24.28 14.63
C ALA A 288 -27.76 -23.88 15.86
N PRO A 289 -29.00 -24.35 15.99
CA PRO A 289 -29.79 -24.13 17.20
C PRO A 289 -29.11 -24.86 18.37
N ASP A 290 -29.09 -24.24 19.56
CA ASP A 290 -28.64 -24.87 20.78
C ASP A 290 -29.42 -26.17 20.99
N PRO A 291 -28.74 -27.28 21.23
CA PRO A 291 -29.44 -28.50 21.67
C PRO A 291 -29.92 -28.26 23.11
N ASN A 292 -31.23 -28.28 23.29
CA ASN A 292 -31.90 -28.35 24.60
C ASN A 292 -31.33 -29.42 25.50
#